data_ccc157d2d533f9889e815e40d97851b8
#
_entry.id   ccc157d2d533f9889e815e40d97851b8
#
_cell.length_a   1.000
_cell.length_b   1.000
_cell.length_c   1.000
_cell.angle_alpha   90.00
_cell.angle_beta   90.00
_cell.angle_gamma   90.00
#
_symmetry.space_group_name_H-M   'P 1'
#
loop_
_entity.id
_entity.type
_entity.pdbx_description
1 polymer ?
#
loop_
_entity_poly.entity_id
_entity_poly.type
_entity_poly.pdbx_seq_one_letter_code
_entity_poly.pdbx_strand_id
1 'polypeptide(L)'
;MARKILLASIVIVAGILGAYVTTLILESRSTPDYAAVDYDPASNAMSDVAAIMETPEREFVTIDRVTLSDDAVVIAIEVAGKAYAFPKLFMEGVGDHIVTDVIEELPLAVTYCNETECIRVFADHDSDRKIELHQQGLMNGGLAVILDGKIYEQDSKEIPLEDYDYELKSWSEWKTENPDGLVVTEMIWEQESENEGSAEATQL
;
A
#
# COMPACT_ATOMS: atom_id res chain seq x y z
N MET A 1 -50.71 19.06 -36.04
CA MET A 1 -50.71 18.08 -34.90
C MET A 1 -49.62 17.03 -35.04
N ALA A 2 -49.43 16.40 -36.19
CA ALA A 2 -48.46 15.28 -36.38
C ALA A 2 -46.99 15.59 -35.97
N ARG A 3 -46.52 16.83 -36.25
CA ARG A 3 -45.12 17.23 -35.92
C ARG A 3 -44.85 17.31 -34.40
N LYS A 4 -45.84 17.66 -33.58
CA LYS A 4 -45.70 17.69 -32.12
C LYS A 4 -45.68 16.30 -31.51
N ILE A 5 -46.41 15.34 -32.09
CA ILE A 5 -46.46 13.96 -31.68
C ILE A 5 -45.10 13.27 -32.01
N LEU A 6 -44.52 13.55 -33.17
CA LEU A 6 -43.24 13.01 -33.57
C LEU A 6 -42.10 13.46 -32.64
N LEU A 7 -42.07 14.73 -32.24
CA LEU A 7 -41.07 15.26 -31.32
C LEU A 7 -41.20 14.66 -29.92
N ALA A 8 -42.40 14.48 -29.43
CA ALA A 8 -42.66 13.83 -28.12
C ALA A 8 -42.16 12.36 -28.11
N SER A 9 -42.42 11.64 -29.21
CA SER A 9 -41.95 10.25 -29.33
C SER A 9 -40.42 10.13 -29.35
N ILE A 10 -39.73 11.06 -30.04
CA ILE A 10 -38.25 11.07 -30.08
C ILE A 10 -37.66 11.35 -28.70
N VAL A 11 -38.22 12.27 -27.93
CA VAL A 11 -37.74 12.56 -26.56
C VAL A 11 -37.94 11.41 -25.62
N ILE A 12 -39.05 10.69 -25.71
CA ILE A 12 -39.29 9.50 -24.86
C ILE A 12 -38.31 8.36 -25.19
N VAL A 13 -38.08 8.09 -26.48
CA VAL A 13 -37.12 7.05 -26.88
C VAL A 13 -35.70 7.40 -26.47
N ALA A 14 -35.29 8.66 -26.61
CA ALA A 14 -33.96 9.10 -26.14
C ALA A 14 -33.82 9.01 -24.62
N GLY A 15 -34.86 9.32 -23.87
CA GLY A 15 -34.88 9.17 -22.40
C GLY A 15 -34.74 7.72 -21.96
N ILE A 16 -35.47 6.80 -22.61
CA ILE A 16 -35.39 5.37 -22.30
C ILE A 16 -34.00 4.80 -22.66
N LEU A 17 -33.45 5.15 -23.81
CA LEU A 17 -32.09 4.74 -24.20
C LEU A 17 -31.04 5.29 -23.23
N GLY A 18 -31.16 6.54 -22.83
CA GLY A 18 -30.26 7.17 -21.86
C GLY A 18 -30.31 6.46 -20.50
N ALA A 19 -31.49 6.16 -19.99
CA ALA A 19 -31.67 5.41 -18.74
C ALA A 19 -31.06 3.99 -18.85
N TYR A 20 -31.28 3.29 -19.94
CA TYR A 20 -30.75 1.94 -20.17
C TYR A 20 -29.21 1.92 -20.22
N VAL A 21 -28.61 2.86 -20.95
CA VAL A 21 -27.14 3.00 -21.02
C VAL A 21 -26.57 3.34 -19.66
N THR A 22 -27.21 4.22 -18.89
CA THR A 22 -26.78 4.56 -17.54
C THR A 22 -26.83 3.34 -16.60
N THR A 23 -27.88 2.52 -16.69
CA THR A 23 -27.99 1.29 -15.90
C THR A 23 -26.90 0.29 -16.26
N LEU A 24 -26.63 0.08 -17.55
CA LEU A 24 -25.54 -0.80 -18.02
C LEU A 24 -24.14 -0.31 -17.56
N ILE A 25 -23.92 1.00 -17.53
CA ILE A 25 -22.65 1.58 -17.04
C ILE A 25 -22.53 1.42 -15.52
N LEU A 26 -23.63 1.55 -14.79
CA LEU A 26 -23.66 1.31 -13.34
C LEU A 26 -23.48 -0.16 -13.01
N GLU A 27 -24.10 -1.07 -13.74
CA GLU A 27 -23.91 -2.52 -13.57
C GLU A 27 -22.49 -2.97 -13.95
N SER A 28 -21.87 -2.35 -14.97
CA SER A 28 -20.47 -2.64 -15.34
C SER A 28 -19.45 -2.10 -14.34
N ARG A 29 -19.87 -1.19 -13.46
CA ARG A 29 -19.06 -0.67 -12.33
C ARG A 29 -19.40 -1.34 -11.00
N SER A 30 -20.34 -2.31 -10.99
CA SER A 30 -20.47 -3.16 -9.81
C SER A 30 -19.13 -3.86 -9.62
N THR A 31 -18.44 -3.51 -8.57
CA THR A 31 -17.25 -4.24 -8.07
C THR A 31 -17.58 -5.72 -8.11
N PRO A 32 -16.69 -6.59 -8.62
CA PRO A 32 -16.88 -8.02 -8.53
C PRO A 32 -17.20 -8.32 -7.07
N ASP A 33 -18.31 -9.04 -6.88
CA ASP A 33 -18.71 -9.59 -5.58
C ASP A 33 -17.58 -10.58 -5.21
N TYR A 34 -16.54 -10.06 -4.55
CA TYR A 34 -15.55 -10.91 -3.92
C TYR A 34 -16.33 -11.63 -2.82
N ALA A 35 -16.80 -12.82 -3.14
CA ALA A 35 -17.37 -13.71 -2.16
C ALA A 35 -16.42 -13.67 -0.97
N ALA A 36 -16.93 -13.20 0.17
CA ALA A 36 -16.20 -13.23 1.41
C ALA A 36 -15.67 -14.65 1.57
N VAL A 37 -14.37 -14.83 1.41
CA VAL A 37 -13.75 -16.12 1.66
C VAL A 37 -13.97 -16.34 3.14
N ASP A 38 -14.78 -17.36 3.47
CA ASP A 38 -14.98 -17.77 4.87
C ASP A 38 -13.60 -18.08 5.42
N TYR A 39 -13.05 -17.13 6.16
CA TYR A 39 -11.73 -17.23 6.74
C TYR A 39 -11.78 -18.25 7.86
N ASP A 40 -11.22 -19.43 7.62
CA ASP A 40 -10.98 -20.43 8.67
C ASP A 40 -9.58 -20.17 9.28
N PRO A 41 -9.51 -19.57 10.48
CA PRO A 41 -8.23 -19.34 11.16
C PRO A 41 -7.50 -20.63 11.54
N ALA A 42 -8.16 -21.79 11.44
CA ALA A 42 -7.54 -23.10 11.69
C ALA A 42 -6.97 -23.74 10.41
N SER A 43 -7.18 -23.17 9.23
CA SER A 43 -6.59 -23.69 8.00
C SER A 43 -5.11 -23.31 7.94
N ASN A 44 -4.23 -24.30 7.78
CA ASN A 44 -2.78 -24.10 7.60
C ASN A 44 -2.39 -23.31 6.35
N ALA A 45 -3.35 -22.90 5.53
CA ALA A 45 -3.14 -22.04 4.36
C ALA A 45 -2.59 -20.66 4.71
N MET A 46 -2.77 -20.20 5.96
CA MET A 46 -2.21 -18.92 6.40
C MET A 46 -0.70 -18.95 6.66
N SER A 47 -0.14 -20.09 7.05
CA SER A 47 1.32 -20.18 7.23
C SER A 47 2.04 -20.00 5.89
N ASP A 48 1.45 -20.46 4.80
CA ASP A 48 2.04 -20.33 3.48
C ASP A 48 1.88 -18.91 2.91
N VAL A 49 0.77 -18.23 3.22
CA VAL A 49 0.55 -16.83 2.83
C VAL A 49 1.41 -15.88 3.68
N ALA A 50 1.56 -16.15 4.97
CA ALA A 50 2.45 -15.38 5.83
C ALA A 50 3.94 -15.56 5.44
N ALA A 51 4.34 -16.75 5.00
CA ALA A 51 5.69 -17.00 4.49
C ALA A 51 5.97 -16.29 3.16
N ILE A 52 4.95 -16.04 2.35
CA ILE A 52 5.06 -15.26 1.09
C ILE A 52 5.13 -13.74 1.38
N MET A 53 4.72 -13.32 2.56
CA MET A 53 4.66 -11.91 2.97
C MET A 53 5.72 -11.56 4.02
N GLU A 54 6.81 -12.31 4.13
CA GLU A 54 7.99 -11.82 4.82
C GLU A 54 8.34 -10.47 4.19
N THR A 55 8.16 -9.41 4.98
CA THR A 55 8.43 -8.04 4.52
C THR A 55 9.92 -7.98 4.22
N PRO A 56 10.33 -7.81 2.95
CA PRO A 56 11.75 -7.75 2.62
C PRO A 56 12.40 -6.63 3.42
N GLU A 57 13.65 -6.83 3.79
CA GLU A 57 14.40 -5.83 4.51
C GLU A 57 14.55 -4.56 3.68
N ARG A 58 14.31 -3.44 4.32
CA ARG A 58 14.56 -2.11 3.75
C ARG A 58 15.62 -1.43 4.59
N GLU A 59 16.41 -0.61 3.94
CA GLU A 59 17.44 0.17 4.60
C GLU A 59 17.07 1.65 4.59
N PHE A 60 17.53 2.38 5.60
CA PHE A 60 17.56 3.83 5.58
C PHE A 60 18.92 4.30 5.06
N VAL A 61 18.87 5.08 4.00
CA VAL A 61 20.06 5.60 3.34
C VAL A 61 20.04 7.13 3.27
N THR A 62 21.18 7.73 3.03
CA THR A 62 21.31 9.17 2.81
C THR A 62 20.70 9.59 1.46
N ILE A 63 20.29 10.83 1.36
CA ILE A 63 19.60 11.43 0.20
C ILE A 63 20.33 11.18 -1.12
N ASP A 64 21.66 11.22 -1.14
CA ASP A 64 22.51 11.03 -2.32
C ASP A 64 22.48 9.59 -2.86
N ARG A 65 21.97 8.62 -2.09
CA ARG A 65 21.81 7.23 -2.49
C ARG A 65 20.48 6.93 -3.19
N VAL A 66 19.56 7.88 -3.22
CA VAL A 66 18.20 7.71 -3.77
C VAL A 66 17.99 8.64 -4.95
N THR A 67 17.47 8.10 -6.04
CA THR A 67 17.07 8.88 -7.23
C THR A 67 15.56 8.92 -7.33
N LEU A 68 14.98 10.08 -7.08
CA LEU A 68 13.54 10.36 -7.21
C LEU A 68 13.32 11.62 -8.06
N SER A 69 12.18 11.72 -8.73
CA SER A 69 11.76 12.98 -9.35
C SER A 69 11.50 14.04 -8.29
N ASP A 70 11.73 15.31 -8.62
CA ASP A 70 11.57 16.41 -7.65
C ASP A 70 10.14 16.53 -7.12
N ASP A 71 9.15 16.09 -7.88
CA ASP A 71 7.72 16.08 -7.55
C ASP A 71 7.23 14.78 -6.89
N ALA A 72 8.12 13.77 -6.73
CA ALA A 72 7.76 12.54 -6.04
C ALA A 72 7.29 12.84 -4.60
N VAL A 73 6.16 12.24 -4.22
CA VAL A 73 5.59 12.44 -2.89
C VAL A 73 6.25 11.51 -1.88
N VAL A 74 6.67 12.09 -0.76
CA VAL A 74 7.20 11.34 0.38
C VAL A 74 6.31 11.52 1.61
N ILE A 75 6.17 10.46 2.39
CA ILE A 75 5.61 10.49 3.73
C ILE A 75 6.77 10.84 4.65
N ALA A 76 6.73 12.02 5.23
CA ALA A 76 7.80 12.56 6.07
C ALA A 76 7.43 12.42 7.54
N ILE A 77 8.34 11.88 8.35
CA ILE A 77 8.21 11.81 9.79
C ILE A 77 9.48 12.37 10.45
N GLU A 78 9.34 12.82 11.68
CA GLU A 78 10.45 13.22 12.52
C GLU A 78 10.47 12.37 13.79
N VAL A 79 11.59 11.71 14.06
CA VAL A 79 11.76 10.88 15.26
C VAL A 79 13.03 11.34 15.99
N ALA A 80 12.91 11.69 17.25
CA ALA A 80 14.01 12.17 18.08
C ALA A 80 14.84 13.31 17.43
N GLY A 81 14.18 14.20 16.68
CA GLY A 81 14.82 15.33 15.99
C GLY A 81 15.56 14.96 14.70
N LYS A 82 15.36 13.76 14.17
CA LYS A 82 15.86 13.32 12.88
C LYS A 82 14.72 13.13 11.88
N ALA A 83 14.95 13.54 10.64
CA ALA A 83 13.96 13.45 9.58
C ALA A 83 14.11 12.14 8.78
N TYR A 84 12.98 11.49 8.52
CA TYR A 84 12.86 10.27 7.73
C TYR A 84 11.83 10.44 6.62
N ALA A 85 12.13 9.92 5.43
CA ALA A 85 11.21 9.94 4.30
C ALA A 85 10.90 8.53 3.81
N PHE A 86 9.64 8.31 3.49
CA PHE A 86 9.11 7.10 2.90
C PHE A 86 8.49 7.48 1.55
N PRO A 87 9.19 7.29 0.43
CA PRO A 87 8.64 7.60 -0.88
C PRO A 87 7.42 6.73 -1.18
N LYS A 88 6.28 7.35 -1.51
CA LYS A 88 5.07 6.60 -1.86
C LYS A 88 5.34 5.60 -2.98
N LEU A 89 6.14 6.00 -3.98
CA LEU A 89 6.53 5.13 -5.09
C LEU A 89 7.16 3.80 -4.63
N PHE A 90 7.90 3.80 -3.52
CA PHE A 90 8.52 2.60 -2.95
C PHE A 90 7.56 1.76 -2.11
N MET A 91 6.29 2.19 -2.02
CA MET A 91 5.23 1.54 -1.26
C MET A 91 4.01 1.20 -2.13
N GLU A 92 4.14 1.21 -3.46
CA GLU A 92 3.04 0.94 -4.41
C GLU A 92 3.03 -0.50 -4.94
N GLY A 93 4.12 -1.23 -4.76
CA GLY A 93 4.25 -2.61 -5.23
C GLY A 93 3.45 -3.62 -4.41
N VAL A 94 3.27 -4.81 -4.94
CA VAL A 94 2.60 -5.91 -4.23
C VAL A 94 3.47 -6.34 -3.03
N GLY A 95 2.93 -6.22 -1.82
CA GLY A 95 3.66 -6.51 -0.58
C GLY A 95 4.42 -5.30 0.00
N ASP A 96 4.47 -4.17 -0.70
CA ASP A 96 5.29 -3.00 -0.35
C ASP A 96 4.58 -1.96 0.53
N HIS A 97 3.28 -2.13 0.76
CA HIS A 97 2.42 -1.12 1.38
C HIS A 97 2.72 -0.83 2.85
N ILE A 98 3.58 -1.61 3.50
CA ILE A 98 3.90 -1.48 4.91
C ILE A 98 5.42 -1.49 5.11
N VAL A 99 5.92 -0.50 5.84
CA VAL A 99 7.30 -0.45 6.32
C VAL A 99 7.26 -0.42 7.83
N THR A 100 7.82 -1.45 8.47
CA THR A 100 7.95 -1.49 9.92
C THR A 100 9.42 -1.47 10.30
N ASP A 101 9.80 -0.68 11.28
CA ASP A 101 11.16 -0.63 11.82
C ASP A 101 11.18 -0.07 13.25
N VAL A 102 12.32 -0.18 13.92
CA VAL A 102 12.60 0.53 15.17
C VAL A 102 13.52 1.70 14.87
N ILE A 103 12.94 2.90 14.85
CA ILE A 103 13.64 4.13 14.49
C ILE A 103 13.91 4.91 15.76
N GLU A 104 15.19 5.19 16.07
CA GLU A 104 15.57 5.92 17.29
C GLU A 104 14.91 5.34 18.56
N GLU A 105 14.94 4.02 18.71
CA GLU A 105 14.33 3.27 19.82
C GLU A 105 12.79 3.28 19.84
N LEU A 106 12.13 3.87 18.84
CA LEU A 106 10.68 3.88 18.70
C LEU A 106 10.24 2.89 17.60
N PRO A 107 9.48 1.83 17.94
CA PRO A 107 8.84 0.99 16.94
C PRO A 107 7.79 1.77 16.15
N LEU A 108 7.93 1.76 14.83
CA LEU A 108 7.05 2.46 13.90
C LEU A 108 6.58 1.53 12.78
N ALA A 109 5.36 1.80 12.30
CA ALA A 109 4.82 1.18 11.10
C ALA A 109 4.23 2.26 10.19
N VAL A 110 4.81 2.46 9.03
CA VAL A 110 4.29 3.35 7.98
C VAL A 110 3.51 2.53 6.99
N THR A 111 2.26 2.89 6.74
CA THR A 111 1.37 2.18 5.84
C THR A 111 0.83 3.12 4.76
N TYR A 112 0.77 2.63 3.52
CA TYR A 112 0.20 3.36 2.39
C TYR A 112 -0.61 2.42 1.50
N CYS A 113 -1.83 2.83 1.16
CA CYS A 113 -2.70 2.13 0.22
C CYS A 113 -2.83 2.97 -1.05
N ASN A 114 -2.30 2.49 -2.17
CA ASN A 114 -2.38 3.18 -3.47
C ASN A 114 -3.80 3.21 -4.06
N GLU A 115 -4.69 2.28 -3.65
CA GLU A 115 -6.08 2.25 -4.12
C GLU A 115 -6.93 3.36 -3.49
N THR A 116 -6.71 3.65 -2.21
CA THR A 116 -7.49 4.64 -1.45
C THR A 116 -6.72 5.91 -1.13
N GLU A 117 -5.43 5.97 -1.46
CA GLU A 117 -4.49 7.03 -1.05
C GLU A 117 -4.41 7.19 0.49
N CYS A 118 -4.88 6.20 1.24
CA CYS A 118 -4.85 6.21 2.68
C CYS A 118 -3.43 6.00 3.19
N ILE A 119 -3.03 6.84 4.14
CA ILE A 119 -1.76 6.74 4.85
C ILE A 119 -2.05 6.70 6.33
N ARG A 120 -1.42 5.79 7.05
CA ARG A 120 -1.34 5.84 8.51
C ARG A 120 0.07 5.49 8.95
N VAL A 121 0.52 6.20 9.95
CA VAL A 121 1.76 5.90 10.66
C VAL A 121 1.38 5.53 12.08
N PHE A 122 1.89 4.40 12.55
CA PHE A 122 1.64 3.91 13.89
C PHE A 122 2.93 3.89 14.70
N ALA A 123 2.81 4.14 15.99
CA ALA A 123 3.87 3.93 16.97
C ALA A 123 3.43 2.95 18.05
N ASP A 124 4.41 2.23 18.62
CA ASP A 124 4.22 1.42 19.82
C ASP A 124 5.20 1.89 20.91
N HIS A 125 4.71 2.77 21.78
CA HIS A 125 5.52 3.35 22.87
C HIS A 125 5.74 2.39 24.04
N ASP A 126 5.02 1.25 24.06
CA ASP A 126 5.08 0.26 25.13
C ASP A 126 6.04 -0.92 24.80
N SER A 127 6.64 -0.88 23.61
CA SER A 127 7.53 -1.94 23.10
C SER A 127 8.90 -1.38 22.70
N ASP A 128 9.90 -2.23 22.69
CA ASP A 128 11.22 -1.99 22.09
C ASP A 128 11.45 -2.85 20.83
N ARG A 129 10.41 -3.58 20.39
CA ARG A 129 10.47 -4.49 19.26
C ARG A 129 9.69 -3.94 18.08
N LYS A 130 10.15 -4.31 16.89
CA LYS A 130 9.45 -4.04 15.63
C LYS A 130 7.98 -4.44 15.72
N ILE A 131 7.11 -3.59 15.21
CA ILE A 131 5.67 -3.87 15.12
C ILE A 131 5.45 -4.98 14.09
N GLU A 132 4.83 -6.08 14.51
CA GLU A 132 4.49 -7.22 13.64
C GLU A 132 3.19 -6.93 12.86
N LEU A 133 3.20 -5.84 12.08
CA LEU A 133 2.09 -5.46 11.22
C LEU A 133 2.35 -5.97 9.80
N HIS A 134 1.43 -6.78 9.27
CA HIS A 134 1.58 -7.41 7.96
C HIS A 134 0.41 -7.07 7.04
N GLN A 135 0.69 -7.03 5.74
CA GLN A 135 -0.33 -6.84 4.71
C GLN A 135 -1.15 -8.12 4.52
N GLN A 136 -2.48 -7.99 4.42
CA GLN A 136 -3.41 -9.12 4.17
C GLN A 136 -4.19 -8.97 2.85
N GLY A 137 -3.78 -8.13 1.94
CA GLY A 137 -4.53 -7.83 0.72
C GLY A 137 -5.52 -6.67 0.91
N LEU A 138 -6.71 -6.77 0.32
CA LEU A 138 -7.70 -5.70 0.36
C LEU A 138 -8.95 -6.14 1.15
N MET A 139 -9.51 -5.22 1.92
CA MET A 139 -10.81 -5.35 2.59
C MET A 139 -11.63 -4.08 2.33
N ASN A 140 -12.86 -4.24 1.85
CA ASN A 140 -13.76 -3.13 1.50
C ASN A 140 -13.16 -2.09 0.52
N GLY A 141 -12.19 -2.52 -0.32
CA GLY A 141 -11.52 -1.66 -1.30
C GLY A 141 -10.30 -0.91 -0.76
N GLY A 142 -9.94 -1.09 0.51
CA GLY A 142 -8.75 -0.54 1.13
C GLY A 142 -7.78 -1.63 1.58
N LEU A 143 -6.60 -1.23 2.03
CA LEU A 143 -5.59 -2.14 2.54
C LEU A 143 -6.09 -2.84 3.80
N ALA A 144 -6.02 -4.16 3.82
CA ALA A 144 -6.20 -4.96 5.03
C ALA A 144 -4.84 -5.27 5.67
N VAL A 145 -4.79 -5.14 7.00
CA VAL A 145 -3.58 -5.39 7.79
C VAL A 145 -3.85 -6.43 8.88
N ILE A 146 -2.85 -7.23 9.20
CA ILE A 146 -2.88 -8.16 10.33
C ILE A 146 -1.96 -7.64 11.44
N LEU A 147 -2.48 -7.57 12.65
CA LEU A 147 -1.75 -7.31 13.87
C LEU A 147 -2.20 -8.33 14.92
N ASP A 148 -1.26 -9.06 15.55
CA ASP A 148 -1.53 -10.09 16.57
C ASP A 148 -2.58 -11.12 16.13
N GLY A 149 -2.55 -11.50 14.85
CA GLY A 149 -3.47 -12.49 14.26
C GLY A 149 -4.88 -11.99 14.01
N LYS A 150 -5.18 -10.71 14.25
CA LYS A 150 -6.46 -10.07 13.94
C LYS A 150 -6.34 -9.18 12.70
N ILE A 151 -7.32 -9.30 11.80
CA ILE A 151 -7.39 -8.51 10.56
C ILE A 151 -8.17 -7.22 10.82
N TYR A 152 -7.64 -6.12 10.29
CA TYR A 152 -8.23 -4.78 10.36
C TYR A 152 -8.21 -4.13 8.97
N GLU A 153 -9.14 -3.22 8.72
CA GLU A 153 -8.94 -2.21 7.68
C GLU A 153 -7.84 -1.23 8.13
N GLN A 154 -7.01 -0.78 7.22
CA GLN A 154 -5.90 0.14 7.52
C GLN A 154 -6.36 1.40 8.27
N ASP A 155 -7.55 1.93 7.93
CA ASP A 155 -8.11 3.13 8.52
C ASP A 155 -8.93 2.86 9.80
N SER A 156 -9.03 1.60 10.24
CA SER A 156 -9.77 1.22 11.44
C SER A 156 -9.19 1.86 12.69
N LYS A 157 -10.07 2.47 13.49
CA LYS A 157 -9.72 3.00 14.81
C LYS A 157 -9.60 1.91 15.89
N GLU A 158 -9.90 0.67 15.54
CA GLU A 158 -9.78 -0.48 16.44
C GLU A 158 -8.37 -1.06 16.46
N ILE A 159 -7.45 -0.62 15.58
CA ILE A 159 -6.05 -1.02 15.62
C ILE A 159 -5.47 -0.51 16.95
N PRO A 160 -4.94 -1.40 17.82
CA PRO A 160 -4.46 -1.04 19.15
C PRO A 160 -3.03 -0.46 19.12
N LEU A 161 -2.77 0.48 18.22
CA LEU A 161 -1.54 1.23 18.07
C LEU A 161 -1.87 2.71 18.06
N GLU A 162 -0.96 3.55 18.54
CA GLU A 162 -1.13 4.99 18.49
C GLU A 162 -0.81 5.54 17.10
N ASP A 163 -1.61 6.49 16.62
CA ASP A 163 -1.27 7.23 15.41
C ASP A 163 -0.06 8.14 15.67
N TYR A 164 0.88 8.13 14.73
CA TYR A 164 2.06 8.99 14.74
C TYR A 164 1.94 10.08 13.68
N ASP A 165 2.39 11.28 13.99
CA ASP A 165 2.29 12.43 13.10
C ASP A 165 3.19 12.28 11.87
N TYR A 166 2.67 12.66 10.70
CA TYR A 166 3.42 12.69 9.46
C TYR A 166 2.99 13.88 8.59
N GLU A 167 3.83 14.25 7.65
CA GLU A 167 3.54 15.24 6.61
C GLU A 167 3.73 14.64 5.22
N LEU A 168 2.99 15.16 4.24
CA LEU A 168 3.24 14.86 2.82
C LEU A 168 4.00 16.03 2.20
N LYS A 169 5.16 15.73 1.61
CA LYS A 169 6.00 16.72 0.95
C LYS A 169 6.41 16.21 -0.43
N SER A 170 6.74 17.14 -1.34
CA SER A 170 7.51 16.77 -2.52
C SER A 170 8.94 16.40 -2.13
N TRP A 171 9.57 15.54 -2.91
CA TRP A 171 10.96 15.17 -2.69
C TRP A 171 11.90 16.38 -2.66
N SER A 172 11.68 17.36 -3.57
CA SER A 172 12.48 18.56 -3.62
C SER A 172 12.37 19.45 -2.37
N GLU A 173 11.17 19.58 -1.81
CA GLU A 173 10.95 20.31 -0.56
C GLU A 173 11.61 19.59 0.61
N TRP A 174 11.30 18.30 0.77
CA TRP A 174 11.78 17.53 1.90
C TRP A 174 13.32 17.46 1.95
N LYS A 175 13.98 17.15 0.83
CA LYS A 175 15.47 17.09 0.78
C LYS A 175 16.15 18.44 1.02
N THR A 176 15.47 19.55 0.68
CA THR A 176 15.97 20.90 0.92
C THR A 176 15.91 21.27 2.39
N GLU A 177 14.81 20.90 3.06
CA GLU A 177 14.62 21.14 4.48
C GLU A 177 15.45 20.21 5.37
N ASN A 178 15.76 19.01 4.90
CA ASN A 178 16.39 17.93 5.66
C ASN A 178 17.62 17.38 4.94
N PRO A 179 18.70 18.17 4.75
CA PRO A 179 19.87 17.73 3.99
C PRO A 179 20.58 16.50 4.57
N ASP A 180 20.46 16.27 5.87
CA ASP A 180 21.00 15.11 6.59
C ASP A 180 19.94 14.03 6.87
N GLY A 181 18.75 14.15 6.27
CA GLY A 181 17.66 13.22 6.45
C GLY A 181 17.93 11.85 5.84
N LEU A 182 17.21 10.85 6.32
CA LEU A 182 17.30 9.47 5.87
C LEU A 182 16.07 9.06 5.08
N VAL A 183 16.27 8.24 4.06
CA VAL A 183 15.22 7.78 3.14
C VAL A 183 15.18 6.26 3.16
N VAL A 184 13.99 5.68 3.28
CA VAL A 184 13.82 4.23 3.14
C VAL A 184 14.05 3.84 1.67
N THR A 185 14.75 2.74 1.46
CA THR A 185 14.96 2.19 0.10
C THR A 185 13.73 1.45 -0.41
N GLU A 186 13.71 1.13 -1.71
CA GLU A 186 12.84 0.09 -2.25
C GLU A 186 13.12 -1.25 -1.56
N MET A 187 12.16 -2.17 -1.65
CA MET A 187 12.37 -3.53 -1.18
C MET A 187 13.51 -4.20 -1.94
N ILE A 188 14.44 -4.74 -1.19
CA ILE A 188 15.55 -5.52 -1.75
C ILE A 188 15.09 -6.99 -1.73
N TRP A 189 14.70 -7.50 -2.91
CA TRP A 189 14.51 -8.94 -3.08
C TRP A 189 15.89 -9.56 -3.24
N GLU A 190 16.26 -10.50 -2.38
CA GLU A 190 17.42 -11.35 -2.66
C GLU A 190 17.13 -12.12 -3.96
N GLN A 191 17.75 -11.71 -5.05
CA GLN A 191 17.79 -12.54 -6.24
C GLN A 191 18.63 -13.77 -5.86
N GLU A 192 17.97 -14.91 -5.64
CA GLU A 192 18.68 -16.19 -5.61
C GLU A 192 19.56 -16.24 -6.84
N SER A 193 20.87 -16.26 -6.62
CA SER A 193 21.88 -16.35 -7.67
C SER A 193 21.79 -17.76 -8.28
N GLU A 194 20.82 -17.97 -9.18
CA GLU A 194 20.79 -19.13 -10.07
C GLU A 194 21.92 -19.01 -11.12
N ASN A 195 23.16 -18.93 -10.69
CA ASN A 195 24.26 -18.90 -11.66
C ASN A 195 25.56 -19.51 -11.14
N GLU A 196 25.49 -20.70 -10.52
CA GLU A 196 26.67 -21.57 -10.43
C GLU A 196 26.27 -23.03 -10.57
N GLY A 197 26.07 -23.50 -11.81
CA GLY A 197 25.80 -24.92 -12.01
C GLY A 197 25.72 -25.42 -13.44
N SER A 198 26.25 -24.70 -14.43
CA SER A 198 26.28 -25.27 -15.79
C SER A 198 27.59 -25.04 -16.54
N ALA A 199 28.71 -25.36 -15.91
CA ALA A 199 29.99 -25.42 -16.63
C ALA A 199 30.85 -26.57 -16.06
N GLU A 200 30.41 -27.81 -16.26
CA GLU A 200 31.36 -28.94 -16.32
C GLU A 200 30.64 -30.26 -16.70
N ALA A 201 30.37 -30.44 -17.97
CA ALA A 201 30.19 -31.80 -18.53
C ALA A 201 30.30 -31.75 -20.05
N THR A 202 31.50 -31.41 -20.55
CA THR A 202 31.86 -31.83 -21.92
C THR A 202 33.37 -32.01 -21.95
N GLN A 203 33.82 -33.19 -21.57
CA GLN A 203 35.04 -33.84 -22.05
C GLN A 203 35.08 -35.28 -21.53
N LEU A 204 34.66 -36.25 -22.36
CA LEU A 204 35.37 -37.49 -22.65
C LEU A 204 34.54 -38.29 -23.64
#